data_d06dfaeaa1ac8e09413b23e6fba8b48b
#
_entry.id   d06dfaeaa1ac8e09413b23e6fba8b48b
#
_cell.length_a   1.000
_cell.length_b   1.000
_cell.length_c   1.000
_cell.angle_alpha   90.00
_cell.angle_beta   90.00
_cell.angle_gamma   90.00
#
_symmetry.space_group_name_H-M   'P 1'
#
loop_
_entity.id
_entity.type
_entity.pdbx_description
1 polymer ?
#
loop_
_entity_poly.entity_id
_entity_poly.type
_entity_poly.pdbx_seq_one_letter_code
_entity_poly.pdbx_strand_id
1 'polypeptide(L)'
;MQQSQREAALAVHAVLDGAALPAALEAHVGRDAGPARAFVQELAYGTLRHHGTLDAIVRAMIDRPIPDRRIAVLVEVALYQLEHTRQPPFAVVDQAVAAAAALANPGAKSLVNALLRRFLRERADVLARVHADPVARWSHPRWWIARL
;
A
#
# COMPACT_ATOMS: atom_id res chain seq x y z
N MET A 1 -8.88 11.91 2.72
CA MET A 1 -7.81 10.99 2.22
C MET A 1 -7.60 9.79 3.14
N GLN A 2 -7.52 9.96 4.45
CA GLN A 2 -7.29 8.82 5.36
C GLN A 2 -8.36 7.73 5.24
N GLN A 3 -9.64 8.12 5.13
CA GLN A 3 -10.71 7.13 4.97
C GLN A 3 -10.57 6.37 3.67
N SER A 4 -10.24 7.06 2.58
CA SER A 4 -10.01 6.41 1.28
C SER A 4 -8.82 5.47 1.31
N GLN A 5 -7.73 5.87 1.98
CA GLN A 5 -6.57 5.00 2.16
C GLN A 5 -6.93 3.73 2.96
N ARG A 6 -7.70 3.89 4.03
CA ARG A 6 -8.14 2.77 4.86
C ARG A 6 -9.04 1.82 4.07
N GLU A 7 -10.03 2.35 3.37
CA GLU A 7 -10.94 1.53 2.57
C GLU A 7 -10.19 0.80 1.46
N ALA A 8 -9.27 1.48 0.79
CA ALA A 8 -8.45 0.87 -0.25
C ALA A 8 -7.57 -0.26 0.33
N ALA A 9 -6.97 -0.03 1.50
CA ALA A 9 -6.14 -1.02 2.16
C ALA A 9 -6.94 -2.28 2.51
N LEU A 10 -8.16 -2.11 3.04
CA LEU A 10 -9.02 -3.24 3.37
C LEU A 10 -9.44 -4.00 2.11
N ALA A 11 -9.77 -3.31 1.04
CA ALA A 11 -10.14 -3.95 -0.22
C ALA A 11 -8.96 -4.73 -0.83
N VAL A 12 -7.78 -4.11 -0.87
CA VAL A 12 -6.57 -4.77 -1.39
C VAL A 12 -6.22 -5.99 -0.53
N HIS A 13 -6.26 -5.86 0.78
CA HIS A 13 -5.99 -6.98 1.69
C HIS A 13 -6.96 -8.15 1.41
N ALA A 14 -8.24 -7.86 1.23
CA ALA A 14 -9.22 -8.90 0.90
C ALA A 14 -8.91 -9.59 -0.43
N VAL A 15 -8.48 -8.83 -1.44
CA VAL A 15 -8.10 -9.40 -2.74
C VAL A 15 -6.87 -10.29 -2.60
N LEU A 16 -5.87 -9.87 -1.82
CA LEU A 16 -4.67 -10.68 -1.59
C LEU A 16 -5.00 -11.97 -0.84
N ASP A 17 -6.09 -11.99 -0.08
CA ASP A 17 -6.60 -13.19 0.60
C ASP A 17 -7.57 -14.01 -0.27
N GLY A 18 -7.76 -13.64 -1.53
CA GLY A 18 -8.52 -14.42 -2.48
C GLY A 18 -9.84 -13.84 -2.95
N ALA A 19 -10.30 -12.71 -2.42
CA ALA A 19 -11.54 -12.08 -2.85
C ALA A 19 -11.40 -11.47 -4.25
N ALA A 20 -12.52 -11.43 -4.99
CA ALA A 20 -12.55 -10.66 -6.23
C ALA A 20 -12.62 -9.17 -5.93
N LEU A 21 -11.92 -8.34 -6.71
CA LEU A 21 -11.85 -6.91 -6.44
C LEU A 21 -13.23 -6.22 -6.41
N PRO A 22 -14.15 -6.48 -7.33
CA PRO A 22 -15.47 -5.85 -7.24
C PRO A 22 -16.20 -6.15 -5.92
N ALA A 23 -16.14 -7.39 -5.45
CA ALA A 23 -16.74 -7.78 -4.18
C ALA A 23 -16.04 -7.13 -2.99
N ALA A 24 -14.70 -7.04 -3.03
CA ALA A 24 -13.92 -6.40 -1.98
C ALA A 24 -14.22 -4.90 -1.89
N LEU A 25 -14.34 -4.23 -3.02
CA LEU A 25 -14.70 -2.81 -3.06
C LEU A 25 -16.09 -2.60 -2.49
N GLU A 26 -17.06 -3.44 -2.84
CA GLU A 26 -18.41 -3.32 -2.34
C GLU A 26 -18.49 -3.54 -0.83
N ALA A 27 -17.69 -4.47 -0.30
CA ALA A 27 -17.68 -4.77 1.13
C ALA A 27 -17.01 -3.69 1.97
N HIS A 28 -15.99 -3.00 1.44
CA HIS A 28 -15.14 -2.11 2.23
C HIS A 28 -15.23 -0.64 1.87
N VAL A 29 -15.92 -0.29 0.79
CA VAL A 29 -16.07 1.11 0.36
C VAL A 29 -17.44 1.61 0.80
N GLY A 30 -17.49 2.85 1.28
CA GLY A 30 -18.75 3.49 1.62
C GLY A 30 -19.71 3.55 0.43
N ARG A 31 -21.01 3.61 0.74
CA ARG A 31 -22.05 3.59 -0.29
C ARG A 31 -22.14 4.88 -1.10
N ASP A 32 -21.43 5.91 -0.69
CA ASP A 32 -21.45 7.18 -1.39
C ASP A 32 -20.79 7.00 -2.76
N ALA A 33 -21.57 7.21 -3.80
CA ALA A 33 -21.05 7.23 -5.16
C ALA A 33 -20.32 8.56 -5.41
N GLY A 34 -19.45 8.59 -6.43
CA GLY A 34 -18.84 9.82 -6.88
C GLY A 34 -17.34 9.87 -6.64
N PRO A 35 -16.76 11.08 -6.46
CA PRO A 35 -15.30 11.26 -6.42
C PRO A 35 -14.59 10.44 -5.35
N ALA A 36 -15.19 10.32 -4.16
CA ALA A 36 -14.56 9.54 -3.08
C ALA A 36 -14.45 8.06 -3.44
N ARG A 37 -15.51 7.49 -4.01
CA ARG A 37 -15.48 6.09 -4.46
C ARG A 37 -14.50 5.88 -5.59
N ALA A 38 -14.46 6.79 -6.55
CA ALA A 38 -13.52 6.73 -7.66
C ALA A 38 -12.07 6.76 -7.16
N PHE A 39 -11.80 7.59 -6.15
CA PHE A 39 -10.47 7.69 -5.56
C PHE A 39 -10.06 6.38 -4.86
N VAL A 40 -10.98 5.77 -4.10
CA VAL A 40 -10.70 4.47 -3.47
C VAL A 40 -10.41 3.40 -4.52
N GLN A 41 -11.18 3.36 -5.61
CA GLN A 41 -10.94 2.43 -6.71
C GLN A 41 -9.56 2.65 -7.34
N GLU A 42 -9.19 3.91 -7.58
CA GLU A 42 -7.88 4.24 -8.11
C GLU A 42 -6.75 3.73 -7.22
N LEU A 43 -6.87 3.97 -5.91
CA LEU A 43 -5.87 3.53 -4.95
C LEU A 43 -5.77 2.00 -4.90
N ALA A 44 -6.91 1.32 -4.90
CA ALA A 44 -6.95 -0.14 -4.83
C ALA A 44 -6.38 -0.78 -6.10
N TYR A 45 -6.80 -0.32 -7.27
CA TYR A 45 -6.28 -0.83 -8.55
C TYR A 45 -4.80 -0.56 -8.69
N GLY A 46 -4.37 0.67 -8.39
CA GLY A 46 -2.96 1.05 -8.49
C GLY A 46 -2.08 0.24 -7.56
N THR A 47 -2.51 0.06 -6.33
CA THR A 47 -1.77 -0.73 -5.34
C THR A 47 -1.65 -2.19 -5.78
N LEU A 48 -2.74 -2.79 -6.24
CA LEU A 48 -2.71 -4.17 -6.72
C LEU A 48 -1.83 -4.33 -7.95
N ARG A 49 -1.93 -3.39 -8.88
CA ARG A 49 -1.12 -3.41 -10.11
C ARG A 49 0.38 -3.38 -9.80
N HIS A 50 0.78 -2.64 -8.78
CA HIS A 50 2.18 -2.46 -8.41
C HIS A 50 2.57 -3.24 -7.14
N HIS A 51 1.73 -4.17 -6.69
CA HIS A 51 1.94 -4.89 -5.43
C HIS A 51 3.33 -5.52 -5.32
N GLY A 52 3.82 -6.16 -6.37
CA GLY A 52 5.14 -6.79 -6.33
C GLY A 52 6.26 -5.80 -6.01
N THR A 53 6.26 -4.64 -6.67
CA THR A 53 7.22 -3.58 -6.42
C THR A 53 7.02 -2.95 -5.03
N LEU A 54 5.77 -2.65 -4.68
CA LEU A 54 5.46 -2.02 -3.40
C LEU A 54 5.83 -2.91 -2.22
N ASP A 55 5.52 -4.19 -2.29
CA ASP A 55 5.89 -5.16 -1.26
C ASP A 55 7.42 -5.27 -1.13
N ALA A 56 8.13 -5.24 -2.25
CA ALA A 56 9.60 -5.25 -2.24
C ALA A 56 10.18 -3.99 -1.59
N ILE A 57 9.57 -2.83 -1.82
CA ILE A 57 9.98 -1.58 -1.18
C ILE A 57 9.82 -1.71 0.35
N VAL A 58 8.69 -2.20 0.81
CA VAL A 58 8.46 -2.40 2.24
C VAL A 58 9.52 -3.35 2.82
N ARG A 59 9.72 -4.50 2.17
CA ARG A 59 10.70 -5.49 2.65
C ARG A 59 12.13 -4.98 2.66
N ALA A 60 12.47 -4.08 1.76
CA ALA A 60 13.81 -3.47 1.74
C ALA A 60 14.06 -2.54 2.93
N MET A 61 13.00 -2.08 3.60
CA MET A 61 13.09 -1.14 4.71
C MET A 61 12.88 -1.77 6.09
N ILE A 62 12.55 -3.05 6.17
CA ILE A 62 12.24 -3.70 7.44
C ILE A 62 13.08 -4.97 7.61
N ASP A 63 13.39 -5.29 8.88
CA ASP A 63 14.11 -6.52 9.23
C ASP A 63 13.16 -7.66 9.59
N ARG A 64 11.95 -7.33 10.01
CA ARG A 64 10.92 -8.29 10.43
C ARG A 64 9.62 -7.97 9.70
N PRO A 65 8.83 -9.00 9.34
CA PRO A 65 7.52 -8.77 8.75
C PRO A 65 6.63 -7.92 9.65
N ILE A 66 5.80 -7.09 9.04
CA ILE A 66 4.79 -6.33 9.78
C ILE A 66 3.72 -7.32 10.25
N PRO A 67 3.47 -7.44 11.57
CA PRO A 67 2.54 -8.46 12.09
C PRO A 67 1.12 -8.31 11.54
N ASP A 68 0.61 -7.09 11.47
CA ASP A 68 -0.72 -6.84 10.91
C ASP A 68 -0.59 -6.58 9.42
N ARG A 69 -1.07 -7.52 8.60
CA ARG A 69 -0.97 -7.43 7.15
C ARG A 69 -1.77 -6.27 6.58
N ARG A 70 -2.83 -5.83 7.26
CA ARG A 70 -3.60 -4.65 6.83
C ARG A 70 -2.74 -3.40 6.92
N ILE A 71 -1.87 -3.31 7.92
CA ILE A 71 -0.94 -2.19 8.05
C ILE A 71 0.11 -2.24 6.94
N ALA A 72 0.65 -3.42 6.63
CA ALA A 72 1.57 -3.57 5.51
C ALA A 72 0.93 -3.11 4.20
N VAL A 73 -0.32 -3.48 3.95
CA VAL A 73 -1.06 -3.06 2.76
C VAL A 73 -1.33 -1.56 2.78
N LEU A 74 -1.64 -0.99 3.93
CA LEU A 74 -1.82 0.46 4.06
C LEU A 74 -0.54 1.21 3.68
N VAL A 75 0.61 0.72 4.11
CA VAL A 75 1.91 1.30 3.70
C VAL A 75 2.08 1.21 2.18
N GLU A 76 1.70 0.09 1.56
CA GLU A 76 1.74 -0.05 0.10
C GLU A 76 0.83 0.97 -0.60
N VAL A 77 -0.38 1.20 -0.07
CA VAL A 77 -1.29 2.21 -0.63
C VAL A 77 -0.63 3.60 -0.59
N ALA A 78 -0.05 3.96 0.54
CA ALA A 78 0.64 5.25 0.68
C ALA A 78 1.86 5.34 -0.24
N LEU A 79 2.65 4.27 -0.37
CA LEU A 79 3.78 4.23 -1.29
C LEU A 79 3.32 4.38 -2.74
N TYR A 80 2.21 3.75 -3.11
CA TYR A 80 1.62 3.96 -4.43
C TYR A 80 1.32 5.44 -4.67
N GLN A 81 0.72 6.10 -3.69
CA GLN A 81 0.41 7.53 -3.80
C GLN A 81 1.69 8.37 -3.96
N LEU A 82 2.73 8.06 -3.19
CA LEU A 82 4.00 8.79 -3.26
C LEU A 82 4.70 8.61 -4.60
N GLU A 83 4.59 7.44 -5.22
CA GLU A 83 5.30 7.11 -6.45
C GLU A 83 4.52 7.40 -7.73
N HIS A 84 3.20 7.31 -7.70
CA HIS A 84 2.39 7.29 -8.92
C HIS A 84 1.28 8.34 -8.96
N THR A 85 1.17 9.18 -7.94
CA THR A 85 0.18 10.26 -7.92
C THR A 85 0.83 11.60 -7.65
N ARG A 86 0.06 12.67 -7.81
CA ARG A 86 0.56 14.04 -7.59
C ARG A 86 0.19 14.60 -6.22
N GLN A 87 -0.31 13.76 -5.33
CA GLN A 87 -0.68 14.21 -4.00
C GLN A 87 0.55 14.62 -3.19
N PRO A 88 0.45 15.70 -2.38
CA PRO A 88 1.59 16.17 -1.61
C PRO A 88 2.12 15.09 -0.67
N PRO A 89 3.43 14.80 -0.68
CA PRO A 89 3.99 13.71 0.12
C PRO A 89 3.67 13.78 1.60
N PHE A 90 3.79 14.97 2.22
CA PHE A 90 3.53 15.08 3.66
C PHE A 90 2.07 14.82 4.00
N ALA A 91 1.14 15.19 3.10
CA ALA A 91 -0.28 14.92 3.30
C ALA A 91 -0.56 13.41 3.21
N VAL A 92 0.06 12.72 2.27
CA VAL A 92 -0.05 11.26 2.14
C VAL A 92 0.42 10.59 3.43
N VAL A 93 1.56 11.00 3.96
CA VAL A 93 2.12 10.43 5.20
C VAL A 93 1.21 10.70 6.40
N ASP A 94 0.79 11.95 6.60
CA ASP A 94 -0.07 12.31 7.73
C ASP A 94 -1.40 11.53 7.70
N GLN A 95 -2.02 11.43 6.54
CA GLN A 95 -3.29 10.75 6.41
C GLN A 95 -3.14 9.23 6.58
N ALA A 96 -2.04 8.65 6.10
CA ALA A 96 -1.76 7.23 6.29
C ALA A 96 -1.54 6.89 7.76
N VAL A 97 -0.86 7.75 8.50
CA VAL A 97 -0.68 7.58 9.95
C VAL A 97 -2.02 7.58 10.67
N ALA A 98 -2.91 8.52 10.30
CA ALA A 98 -4.26 8.56 10.87
C ALA A 98 -5.08 7.32 10.49
N ALA A 99 -4.95 6.84 9.24
CA ALA A 99 -5.61 5.62 8.80
C ALA A 99 -5.14 4.40 9.59
N ALA A 100 -3.85 4.33 9.91
CA ALA A 100 -3.28 3.25 10.72
C ALA A 100 -3.92 3.18 12.10
N ALA A 101 -4.15 4.33 12.73
CA ALA A 101 -4.81 4.38 14.03
C ALA A 101 -6.23 3.81 13.98
N ALA A 102 -6.93 3.99 12.87
CA ALA A 102 -8.28 3.48 12.68
C ALA A 102 -8.33 1.98 12.35
N LEU A 103 -7.24 1.43 11.80
CA LEU A 103 -7.18 0.01 11.42
C LEU A 103 -6.65 -0.90 12.52
N ALA A 104 -5.78 -0.37 13.38
CA ALA A 104 -5.04 -1.19 14.33
C ALA A 104 -4.81 -0.44 15.64
N ASN A 105 -3.91 -0.95 16.47
CA ASN A 105 -3.57 -0.32 17.73
C ASN A 105 -2.69 0.93 17.51
N PRO A 106 -2.51 1.77 18.56
CA PRO A 106 -1.70 3.00 18.44
C PRO A 106 -0.25 2.80 18.01
N GLY A 107 0.32 1.61 18.27
CA GLY A 107 1.70 1.32 17.86
C GLY A 107 1.90 1.32 16.35
N ALA A 108 0.86 1.04 15.58
CA ALA A 108 0.93 1.05 14.12
C ALA A 108 1.22 2.44 13.56
N LYS A 109 0.79 3.49 14.24
CA LYS A 109 1.05 4.88 13.80
C LYS A 109 2.54 5.17 13.70
N SER A 110 3.29 4.79 14.72
CA SER A 110 4.74 5.03 14.74
C SER A 110 5.45 4.26 13.63
N LEU A 111 5.04 3.01 13.40
CA LEU A 111 5.60 2.18 12.34
C LEU A 111 5.34 2.77 10.96
N VAL A 112 4.10 3.14 10.66
CA VAL A 112 3.72 3.73 9.38
C VAL A 112 4.47 5.04 9.15
N ASN A 113 4.50 5.90 10.16
CA ASN A 113 5.22 7.16 10.05
C ASN A 113 6.71 6.94 9.78
N ALA A 114 7.35 6.04 10.53
CA ALA A 114 8.77 5.75 10.37
C ALA A 114 9.10 5.21 8.98
N LEU A 115 8.32 4.26 8.49
CA LEU A 115 8.55 3.66 7.18
C LEU A 115 8.38 4.66 6.04
N LEU A 116 7.30 5.43 6.06
CA LEU A 116 7.04 6.38 4.97
C LEU A 116 8.04 7.53 4.96
N ARG A 117 8.45 8.02 6.14
CA ARG A 117 9.47 9.06 6.21
C ARG A 117 10.84 8.53 5.79
N ARG A 118 11.17 7.30 6.15
CA ARG A 118 12.41 6.65 5.70
C ARG A 118 12.41 6.53 4.17
N PHE A 119 11.30 6.11 3.58
CA PHE A 119 11.20 6.02 2.13
C PHE A 119 11.47 7.36 1.47
N LEU A 120 10.89 8.44 1.99
CA LEU A 120 11.10 9.77 1.41
C LEU A 120 12.56 10.23 1.52
N ARG A 121 13.24 9.89 2.62
CA ARG A 121 14.66 10.25 2.80
C ARG A 121 15.60 9.40 1.95
N GLU A 122 15.31 8.11 1.82
CA GLU A 122 16.22 7.13 1.22
C GLU A 122 15.69 6.56 -0.08
N ARG A 123 14.78 7.28 -0.72
CA ARG A 123 14.06 6.80 -1.90
C ARG A 123 14.98 6.22 -2.97
N ALA A 124 16.02 6.95 -3.34
CA ALA A 124 16.94 6.51 -4.41
C ALA A 124 17.62 5.18 -4.05
N ASP A 125 18.10 5.05 -2.82
CA ASP A 125 18.77 3.83 -2.36
C ASP A 125 17.82 2.64 -2.27
N VAL A 126 16.61 2.87 -1.76
CA VAL A 126 15.60 1.82 -1.65
C VAL A 126 15.18 1.33 -3.04
N LEU A 127 14.90 2.24 -3.96
CA LEU A 127 14.50 1.88 -5.31
C LEU A 127 15.61 1.19 -6.08
N ALA A 128 16.86 1.59 -5.87
CA ALA A 128 18.00 0.91 -6.51
C ALA A 128 18.09 -0.56 -6.10
N ARG A 129 17.87 -0.85 -4.80
CA ARG A 129 17.86 -2.23 -4.31
C ARG A 129 16.68 -3.03 -4.84
N VAL A 130 15.50 -2.41 -4.91
CA VAL A 130 14.29 -3.05 -5.41
C VAL A 130 14.41 -3.38 -6.90
N HIS A 131 14.98 -2.48 -7.70
CA HIS A 131 15.13 -2.69 -9.13
C HIS A 131 16.10 -3.81 -9.48
N ALA A 132 16.95 -4.21 -8.54
CA ALA A 132 17.82 -5.38 -8.71
C ALA A 132 17.09 -6.71 -8.51
N ASP A 133 15.87 -6.69 -7.94
CA ASP A 133 15.05 -7.88 -7.67
C ASP A 133 14.12 -8.15 -8.86
N PRO A 134 14.22 -9.34 -9.53
CA PRO A 134 13.36 -9.65 -10.68
C PRO A 134 11.86 -9.65 -10.33
N VAL A 135 11.50 -10.09 -9.13
CA VAL A 135 10.09 -10.13 -8.70
C VAL A 135 9.51 -8.72 -8.64
N ALA A 136 10.24 -7.80 -8.01
CA ALA A 136 9.80 -6.42 -7.87
C ALA A 136 9.72 -5.70 -9.22
N ARG A 137 10.73 -5.92 -10.07
CA ARG A 137 10.83 -5.27 -11.38
C ARG A 137 9.62 -5.55 -12.27
N TRP A 138 9.09 -6.79 -12.19
CA TRP A 138 7.95 -7.19 -13.01
C TRP A 138 6.61 -7.05 -12.28
N SER A 139 6.62 -6.75 -10.99
CA SER A 139 5.42 -6.68 -10.14
C SER A 139 4.59 -7.96 -10.17
N HIS A 140 5.24 -9.10 -10.25
CA HIS A 140 4.59 -10.42 -10.28
C HIS A 140 4.89 -11.22 -9.02
N PRO A 141 3.97 -12.12 -8.61
CA PRO A 141 4.26 -13.07 -7.54
C PRO A 141 5.44 -13.99 -7.91
N ARG A 142 6.19 -14.45 -6.89
CA ARG A 142 7.35 -15.31 -7.12
C ARG A 142 7.03 -16.57 -7.91
N TRP A 143 5.89 -17.19 -7.60
CA TRP A 143 5.50 -18.44 -8.31
C TRP A 143 5.27 -18.19 -9.80
N TRP A 144 4.81 -17.01 -10.15
CA TRP A 144 4.60 -16.64 -11.57
C TRP A 144 5.92 -16.57 -12.31
N ILE A 145 6.92 -15.93 -11.71
CA ILE A 145 8.25 -15.79 -12.32
C ILE A 145 8.94 -17.15 -12.43
N ALA A 146 8.80 -17.99 -11.42
CA ALA A 146 9.41 -19.33 -11.40
C ALA A 146 8.88 -20.24 -12.51
N ARG A 147 7.71 -19.97 -13.05
CA ARG A 147 7.12 -20.75 -14.16
C ARG A 147 7.59 -20.30 -15.54
N LEU A 148 8.16 -19.13 -15.61
CA LEU A 148 8.68 -18.61 -16.87
C LEU A 148 10.10 -19.09 -17.11
#